data_97b7cb1b80c3ec16cacfdea475bfe324
#
_entry.id   97b7cb1b80c3ec16cacfdea475bfe324
#
_cell.length_a   1.000
_cell.length_b   1.000
_cell.length_c   1.000
_cell.angle_alpha   90.00
_cell.angle_beta   90.00
_cell.angle_gamma   90.00
#
_symmetry.space_group_name_H-M   'P 1'
#
loop_
_entity.id
_entity.type
_entity.pdbx_description
1 polymer ?
#
loop_
_entity_poly.entity_id
_entity_poly.type
_entity_poly.pdbx_seq_one_letter_code
_entity_poly.pdbx_strand_id
1 'polypeptide(L)'
;DASQPLHDRYTMKTDFLPAADVEHLRKVTMTINAFFGWEFNSCEALRTVKDGKSTWHPIDFANPCPDSQVTSLHFHFPWLVKAYLRWAIFCAATKRKMRRTPDWEPFFDIAKLELSYEEKLDRYATLADKLLARAEFEEFCHKHLTHMDDVAHDFFGAPEAKDAVKQKVAALFPPHEIEKFTE
;
A
#
# COMPACT_ATOMS: atom_id res chain seq x y z
N ASP A 1 -1.85 13.96 -13.81
CA ASP A 1 -1.90 15.41 -13.95
C ASP A 1 -3.37 15.85 -14.13
N ALA A 2 -3.93 16.56 -13.14
CA ALA A 2 -5.34 16.97 -13.13
C ALA A 2 -5.72 17.96 -14.25
N SER A 3 -4.74 18.56 -14.93
CA SER A 3 -4.99 19.44 -16.09
C SER A 3 -5.26 18.68 -17.38
N GLN A 4 -4.95 17.39 -17.41
CA GLN A 4 -5.15 16.54 -18.58
C GLN A 4 -6.56 15.94 -18.61
N PRO A 5 -7.07 15.52 -19.79
CA PRO A 5 -8.25 14.69 -19.91
C PRO A 5 -8.16 13.46 -18.98
N LEU A 6 -9.30 12.93 -18.52
CA LEU A 6 -9.33 11.88 -17.50
C LEU A 6 -8.44 10.68 -17.85
N HIS A 7 -8.48 10.22 -19.08
CA HIS A 7 -7.69 9.08 -19.57
C HIS A 7 -6.18 9.36 -19.65
N ASP A 8 -5.74 10.62 -19.70
CA ASP A 8 -4.32 11.00 -19.76
C ASP A 8 -3.77 11.39 -18.37
N ARG A 9 -4.60 11.36 -17.33
CA ARG A 9 -4.18 11.70 -15.96
C ARG A 9 -3.32 10.64 -15.31
N TYR A 10 -3.45 9.41 -15.76
CA TYR A 10 -2.80 8.26 -15.17
C TYR A 10 -1.64 7.79 -16.05
N THR A 11 -0.47 7.77 -15.48
CA THR A 11 0.73 7.23 -16.12
C THR A 11 1.47 6.34 -15.13
N MET A 12 2.01 5.22 -15.61
CA MET A 12 2.86 4.39 -14.79
C MET A 12 4.27 4.97 -14.75
N LYS A 13 4.68 5.46 -13.57
CA LYS A 13 6.05 5.91 -13.31
C LYS A 13 6.56 5.17 -12.09
N THR A 14 7.53 4.31 -12.29
CA THR A 14 8.14 3.50 -11.22
C THR A 14 9.14 4.29 -10.37
N ASP A 15 9.63 5.41 -10.88
CA ASP A 15 10.60 6.32 -10.26
C ASP A 15 9.96 7.67 -9.86
N PHE A 16 8.67 7.68 -9.63
CA PHE A 16 7.90 8.89 -9.30
C PHE A 16 8.41 9.60 -8.04
N LEU A 17 8.81 8.84 -7.03
CA LEU A 17 9.32 9.36 -5.76
C LEU A 17 10.78 8.98 -5.54
N PRO A 18 11.60 9.89 -4.98
CA PRO A 18 12.91 9.52 -4.47
C PRO A 18 12.84 8.40 -3.43
N ALA A 19 13.82 7.51 -3.40
CA ALA A 19 13.84 6.37 -2.46
C ALA A 19 13.73 6.80 -0.98
N ALA A 20 14.31 7.94 -0.64
CA ALA A 20 14.21 8.50 0.71
C ALA A 20 12.76 8.88 1.09
N ASP A 21 12.00 9.45 0.13
CA ASP A 21 10.59 9.80 0.35
C ASP A 21 9.72 8.53 0.47
N VAL A 22 10.01 7.51 -0.34
CA VAL A 22 9.33 6.21 -0.25
C VAL A 22 9.54 5.57 1.12
N GLU A 23 10.80 5.56 1.60
CA GLU A 23 11.11 4.99 2.92
C GLU A 23 10.48 5.81 4.06
N HIS A 24 10.47 7.13 3.96
CA HIS A 24 9.79 8.00 4.93
C HIS A 24 8.28 7.68 4.99
N LEU A 25 7.61 7.63 3.83
CA LEU A 25 6.18 7.31 3.74
C LEU A 25 5.88 5.89 4.26
N ARG A 26 6.76 4.93 3.97
CA ARG A 26 6.65 3.57 4.52
C ARG A 26 6.66 3.60 6.05
N LYS A 27 7.64 4.27 6.66
CA LYS A 27 7.74 4.37 8.12
C LYS A 27 6.49 4.99 8.74
N VAL A 28 6.00 6.09 8.15
CA VAL A 28 4.79 6.79 8.62
C VAL A 28 3.57 5.86 8.52
N THR A 29 3.33 5.26 7.36
CA THR A 29 2.17 4.40 7.12
C THR A 29 2.18 3.16 8.02
N MET A 30 3.34 2.50 8.15
CA MET A 30 3.48 1.32 9.02
C MET A 30 3.29 1.67 10.49
N THR A 31 3.75 2.86 10.93
CA THR A 31 3.52 3.35 12.29
C THR A 31 2.04 3.56 12.55
N ILE A 32 1.31 4.21 11.65
CA ILE A 32 -0.14 4.43 11.74
C ILE A 32 -0.85 3.07 11.83
N ASN A 33 -0.54 2.14 10.94
CA ASN A 33 -1.16 0.82 10.94
C ASN A 33 -0.90 0.06 12.26
N ALA A 34 0.33 0.09 12.74
CA ALA A 34 0.69 -0.57 13.98
C ALA A 34 0.02 0.06 15.20
N PHE A 35 -0.10 1.40 15.23
CA PHE A 35 -0.75 2.14 16.31
C PHE A 35 -2.24 1.78 16.45
N PHE A 36 -2.95 1.71 15.32
CA PHE A 36 -4.38 1.37 15.31
C PHE A 36 -4.65 -0.13 15.24
N GLY A 37 -3.64 -0.97 15.04
CA GLY A 37 -3.79 -2.42 14.89
C GLY A 37 -4.40 -2.83 13.55
N TRP A 38 -4.24 -2.00 12.52
CA TRP A 38 -4.73 -2.29 11.18
C TRP A 38 -3.69 -3.10 10.39
N GLU A 39 -4.13 -4.16 9.77
CA GLU A 39 -3.31 -5.00 8.90
C GLU A 39 -3.60 -4.79 7.41
N PHE A 40 -4.65 -4.04 7.12
CA PHE A 40 -4.99 -3.56 5.79
C PHE A 40 -5.55 -2.14 5.88
N ASN A 41 -4.87 -1.20 5.26
CA ASN A 41 -5.23 0.21 5.31
C ASN A 41 -4.59 0.98 4.16
N SER A 42 -5.25 1.99 3.63
CA SER A 42 -4.62 2.99 2.78
C SER A 42 -4.33 4.25 3.58
N CYS A 43 -3.23 4.89 3.25
CA CYS A 43 -2.83 6.17 3.81
C CYS A 43 -2.46 7.09 2.66
N GLU A 44 -3.19 8.18 2.52
CA GLU A 44 -2.86 9.22 1.57
C GLU A 44 -1.93 10.25 2.21
N ALA A 45 -1.06 10.86 1.41
CA ALA A 45 -0.17 11.90 1.88
C ALA A 45 -0.06 13.05 0.87
N LEU A 46 -0.06 14.27 1.37
CA LEU A 46 0.22 15.46 0.59
C LEU A 46 1.67 15.90 0.79
N ARG A 47 2.33 16.25 -0.30
CA ARG A 47 3.67 16.82 -0.29
C ARG A 47 3.61 18.33 -0.33
N THR A 48 4.25 18.98 0.62
CA THR A 48 4.54 20.42 0.56
C THR A 48 6.04 20.65 0.34
N VAL A 49 6.37 21.72 -0.38
CA VAL A 49 7.75 22.11 -0.60
C VAL A 49 7.93 23.55 -0.09
N LYS A 50 8.79 23.74 0.89
CA LYS A 50 9.15 25.06 1.40
C LYS A 50 10.67 25.18 1.47
N ASP A 51 11.22 26.22 0.89
CA ASP A 51 12.68 26.49 0.85
C ASP A 51 13.49 25.28 0.32
N GLY A 52 12.97 24.60 -0.69
CA GLY A 52 13.56 23.41 -1.31
C GLY A 52 13.46 22.13 -0.47
N LYS A 53 12.87 22.19 0.73
CA LYS A 53 12.65 21.03 1.60
C LYS A 53 11.24 20.48 1.42
N SER A 54 11.15 19.19 1.14
CA SER A 54 9.87 18.46 1.10
C SER A 54 9.43 18.07 2.49
N THR A 55 8.12 18.19 2.75
CA THR A 55 7.47 17.67 3.94
C THR A 55 6.22 16.91 3.51
N TRP A 56 6.04 15.70 4.04
CA TRP A 56 4.91 14.85 3.78
C TRP A 56 3.92 14.92 4.93
N HIS A 57 2.65 15.14 4.61
CA HIS A 57 1.55 15.25 5.57
C HIS A 57 0.58 14.11 5.31
N PRO A 58 0.45 13.12 6.20
CA PRO A 58 -0.59 12.11 6.10
C PRO A 58 -1.96 12.78 6.18
N ILE A 59 -2.78 12.49 5.19
CA ILE A 59 -4.20 12.87 5.15
C ILE A 59 -4.98 11.60 4.86
N ASP A 60 -6.25 11.57 5.17
CA ASP A 60 -7.09 10.37 4.94
C ASP A 60 -6.34 9.05 5.19
N PHE A 61 -5.76 8.95 6.39
CA PHE A 61 -4.90 7.83 6.76
C PHE A 61 -5.66 6.73 7.50
N ALA A 62 -6.93 6.92 7.80
CA ALA A 62 -7.76 6.01 8.58
C ALA A 62 -8.77 5.29 7.66
N ASN A 63 -8.29 4.56 6.70
CA ASN A 63 -9.11 3.81 5.76
C ASN A 63 -8.78 2.30 5.79
N PRO A 64 -9.27 1.57 6.83
CA PRO A 64 -8.96 0.14 7.02
C PRO A 64 -9.66 -0.78 6.02
N CYS A 65 -10.52 -0.25 5.14
CA CYS A 65 -11.13 -0.97 4.03
C CYS A 65 -11.05 -0.12 2.76
N PRO A 66 -9.84 0.12 2.23
CA PRO A 66 -9.66 0.97 1.07
C PRO A 66 -10.33 0.38 -0.16
N ASP A 67 -10.67 1.25 -1.10
CA ASP A 67 -11.15 0.84 -2.41
C ASP A 67 -10.10 -0.04 -3.11
N SER A 68 -10.53 -1.23 -3.48
CA SER A 68 -9.68 -2.27 -4.08
C SER A 68 -10.19 -2.69 -5.45
N GLN A 69 -10.79 -1.76 -6.19
CA GLN A 69 -11.33 -2.02 -7.52
C GLN A 69 -10.25 -1.83 -8.59
N VAL A 70 -10.33 -2.66 -9.63
CA VAL A 70 -9.43 -2.56 -10.79
C VAL A 70 -9.51 -1.17 -11.46
N THR A 71 -10.68 -0.56 -11.48
CA THR A 71 -10.91 0.76 -12.08
C THR A 71 -10.39 1.93 -11.27
N SER A 72 -10.18 1.76 -9.96
CA SER A 72 -9.58 2.78 -9.09
C SER A 72 -8.07 2.67 -9.02
N LEU A 73 -7.56 1.44 -9.07
CA LEU A 73 -6.14 1.14 -8.87
C LEU A 73 -5.38 0.99 -10.19
N HIS A 74 -6.10 0.79 -11.30
CA HIS A 74 -5.49 0.59 -12.63
C HIS A 74 -4.38 -0.47 -12.59
N PHE A 75 -3.19 -0.16 -13.08
CA PHE A 75 -2.06 -1.10 -13.10
C PHE A 75 -1.48 -1.43 -11.71
N HIS A 76 -1.88 -0.76 -10.65
CA HIS A 76 -1.50 -1.16 -9.28
C HIS A 76 -2.38 -2.30 -8.73
N PHE A 77 -3.52 -2.60 -9.38
CA PHE A 77 -4.43 -3.64 -8.92
C PHE A 77 -3.78 -5.03 -8.80
N PRO A 78 -3.01 -5.53 -9.79
CA PRO A 78 -2.31 -6.81 -9.65
C PRO A 78 -1.33 -6.84 -8.46
N TRP A 79 -0.64 -5.72 -8.21
CA TRP A 79 0.23 -5.59 -7.05
C TRP A 79 -0.54 -5.73 -5.74
N LEU A 80 -1.68 -5.06 -5.62
CA LEU A 80 -2.51 -5.12 -4.40
C LEU A 80 -3.04 -6.53 -4.16
N VAL A 81 -3.57 -7.20 -5.18
CA VAL A 81 -4.06 -8.59 -5.08
C VAL A 81 -2.93 -9.51 -4.59
N LYS A 82 -1.75 -9.39 -5.18
CA LYS A 82 -0.57 -10.16 -4.76
C LYS A 82 -0.20 -9.87 -3.29
N ALA A 83 -0.18 -8.61 -2.88
CA ALA A 83 0.13 -8.24 -1.51
C ALA A 83 -0.88 -8.83 -0.52
N TYR A 84 -2.15 -8.80 -0.84
CA TYR A 84 -3.23 -9.40 -0.07
C TYR A 84 -3.06 -10.91 0.11
N LEU A 85 -2.84 -11.61 -1.00
CA LEU A 85 -2.66 -13.07 -0.99
C LEU A 85 -1.44 -13.48 -0.17
N ARG A 86 -0.31 -12.78 -0.33
CA ARG A 86 0.90 -13.05 0.46
C ARG A 86 0.64 -12.92 1.96
N TRP A 87 -0.03 -11.84 2.36
CA TRP A 87 -0.35 -11.62 3.77
C TRP A 87 -1.35 -12.66 4.30
N ALA A 88 -2.42 -12.94 3.56
CA ALA A 88 -3.42 -13.93 3.94
C ALA A 88 -2.83 -15.34 4.09
N ILE A 89 -1.99 -15.75 3.15
CA ILE A 89 -1.32 -17.06 3.19
C ILE A 89 -0.36 -17.12 4.39
N PHE A 90 0.43 -16.07 4.63
CA PHE A 90 1.30 -15.99 5.80
C PHE A 90 0.51 -16.13 7.11
N CYS A 91 -0.57 -15.36 7.26
CA CYS A 91 -1.41 -15.42 8.46
C CYS A 91 -2.03 -16.82 8.66
N ALA A 92 -2.53 -17.43 7.60
CA ALA A 92 -3.11 -18.76 7.66
C ALA A 92 -2.07 -19.84 8.00
N ALA A 93 -0.92 -19.82 7.33
CA ALA A 93 0.15 -20.80 7.53
C ALA A 93 0.77 -20.73 8.93
N THR A 94 0.96 -19.51 9.44
CA THR A 94 1.55 -19.28 10.78
C THR A 94 0.52 -19.31 11.92
N LYS A 95 -0.77 -19.42 11.58
CA LYS A 95 -1.88 -19.29 12.53
C LYS A 95 -1.80 -17.99 13.33
N ARG A 96 -1.40 -16.92 12.66
CA ARG A 96 -1.23 -15.59 13.25
C ARG A 96 -2.54 -15.12 13.89
N LYS A 97 -2.45 -14.71 15.13
CA LYS A 97 -3.60 -14.09 15.81
C LYS A 97 -3.61 -12.61 15.53
N MET A 98 -4.73 -12.12 14.98
CA MET A 98 -4.96 -10.69 14.80
C MET A 98 -5.04 -10.00 16.16
N ARG A 99 -4.45 -8.81 16.26
CA ARG A 99 -4.56 -7.98 17.45
C ARG A 99 -5.97 -7.38 17.51
N ARG A 100 -6.70 -7.67 18.56
CA ARG A 100 -8.06 -7.13 18.74
C ARG A 100 -8.07 -5.79 19.48
N THR A 101 -7.10 -5.59 20.35
CA THR A 101 -6.96 -4.37 21.15
C THR A 101 -5.55 -3.83 20.96
N PRO A 102 -5.40 -2.62 20.44
CA PRO A 102 -4.10 -1.97 20.34
C PRO A 102 -3.52 -1.71 21.73
N ASP A 103 -2.21 -1.94 21.87
CA ASP A 103 -1.44 -1.48 23.01
C ASP A 103 -0.71 -0.20 22.60
N TRP A 104 -1.11 0.92 23.15
CA TRP A 104 -0.57 2.24 22.81
C TRP A 104 0.58 2.68 23.72
N GLU A 105 0.79 2.02 24.86
CA GLU A 105 1.79 2.44 25.86
C GLU A 105 3.21 2.54 25.25
N PRO A 106 3.70 1.57 24.45
CA PRO A 106 5.02 1.68 23.83
C PRO A 106 5.16 2.88 22.87
N PHE A 107 4.07 3.27 22.20
CA PHE A 107 4.08 4.47 21.34
C PHE A 107 4.13 5.74 22.16
N PHE A 108 3.39 5.85 23.24
CA PHE A 108 3.45 6.99 24.14
C PHE A 108 4.80 7.10 24.86
N ASP A 109 5.46 6.00 25.16
CA ASP A 109 6.79 6.04 25.73
C ASP A 109 7.82 6.60 24.76
N ILE A 110 7.75 6.26 23.48
CA ILE A 110 8.58 6.90 22.44
C ILE A 110 8.23 8.40 22.33
N ALA A 111 6.95 8.76 22.39
CA ALA A 111 6.52 10.16 22.30
C ALA A 111 7.13 11.05 23.39
N LYS A 112 7.30 10.54 24.61
CA LYS A 112 7.87 11.25 25.77
C LYS A 112 9.37 11.50 25.68
N LEU A 113 10.09 10.77 24.80
CA LEU A 113 11.53 10.93 24.65
C LEU A 113 11.89 12.31 24.09
N GLU A 114 12.96 12.91 24.59
CA GLU A 114 13.54 14.15 24.04
C GLU A 114 14.42 13.84 22.83
N LEU A 115 13.79 13.49 21.72
CA LEU A 115 14.42 13.12 20.47
C LEU A 115 13.85 13.97 19.31
N SER A 116 14.61 14.11 18.25
CA SER A 116 14.13 14.70 17.00
C SER A 116 12.97 13.89 16.39
N TYR A 117 12.24 14.51 15.48
CA TYR A 117 11.17 13.84 14.75
C TYR A 117 11.67 12.57 14.03
N GLU A 118 12.81 12.66 13.35
CA GLU A 118 13.36 11.55 12.57
C GLU A 118 13.75 10.36 13.50
N GLU A 119 14.40 10.66 14.62
CA GLU A 119 14.76 9.63 15.60
C GLU A 119 13.53 8.96 16.22
N LYS A 120 12.47 9.73 16.50
CA LYS A 120 11.19 9.17 16.97
C LYS A 120 10.55 8.30 15.88
N LEU A 121 10.53 8.76 14.63
CA LEU A 121 9.98 8.01 13.51
C LEU A 121 10.71 6.68 13.30
N ASP A 122 12.03 6.65 13.44
CA ASP A 122 12.80 5.41 13.36
C ASP A 122 12.44 4.41 14.47
N ARG A 123 12.24 4.89 15.69
CA ARG A 123 11.80 4.05 16.81
C ARG A 123 10.37 3.55 16.61
N TYR A 124 9.48 4.40 16.14
CA TYR A 124 8.11 3.99 15.79
C TYR A 124 8.09 2.95 14.68
N ALA A 125 8.88 3.13 13.63
CA ALA A 125 8.98 2.17 12.55
C ALA A 125 9.52 0.82 13.02
N THR A 126 10.54 0.82 13.88
CA THR A 126 11.07 -0.41 14.49
C THR A 126 10.01 -1.14 15.33
N LEU A 127 9.23 -0.40 16.12
CA LEU A 127 8.13 -0.95 16.89
C LEU A 127 7.04 -1.51 15.97
N ALA A 128 6.69 -0.77 14.91
CA ALA A 128 5.69 -1.20 13.93
C ALA A 128 6.11 -2.46 13.19
N ASP A 129 7.35 -2.53 12.72
CA ASP A 129 7.90 -3.71 12.04
C ASP A 129 7.82 -4.97 12.94
N LYS A 130 8.10 -4.82 14.24
CA LYS A 130 7.94 -5.91 15.23
C LYS A 130 6.47 -6.30 15.42
N LEU A 131 5.58 -5.33 15.62
CA LEU A 131 4.15 -5.58 15.86
C LEU A 131 3.45 -6.20 14.66
N LEU A 132 3.89 -5.86 13.45
CA LEU A 132 3.36 -6.39 12.20
C LEU A 132 4.13 -7.63 11.69
N ALA A 133 5.11 -8.12 12.47
CA ALA A 133 5.93 -9.31 12.13
C ALA A 133 6.58 -9.21 10.74
N ARG A 134 7.14 -8.05 10.41
CA ARG A 134 7.66 -7.79 9.08
C ARG A 134 8.78 -8.75 8.67
N ALA A 135 9.75 -8.98 9.54
CA ALA A 135 10.88 -9.86 9.25
C ALA A 135 10.42 -11.29 8.95
N GLU A 136 9.52 -11.82 9.80
CA GLU A 136 8.95 -13.14 9.64
C GLU A 136 8.12 -13.28 8.37
N PHE A 137 7.38 -12.22 8.02
CA PHE A 137 6.61 -12.16 6.79
C PHE A 137 7.51 -12.13 5.54
N GLU A 138 8.56 -11.31 5.54
CA GLU A 138 9.51 -11.22 4.43
C GLU A 138 10.25 -12.55 4.25
N GLU A 139 10.71 -13.17 5.32
CA GLU A 139 11.35 -14.51 5.30
C GLU A 139 10.40 -15.57 4.76
N PHE A 140 9.16 -15.59 5.26
CA PHE A 140 8.14 -16.53 4.78
C PHE A 140 7.88 -16.38 3.29
N CYS A 141 7.71 -15.15 2.81
CA CYS A 141 7.49 -14.88 1.40
C CYS A 141 8.67 -15.32 0.53
N HIS A 142 9.88 -15.00 0.97
CA HIS A 142 11.11 -15.41 0.27
C HIS A 142 11.26 -16.92 0.17
N LYS A 143 10.86 -17.63 1.21
CA LYS A 143 11.00 -19.09 1.28
C LYS A 143 9.88 -19.86 0.59
N HIS A 144 8.64 -19.40 0.70
CA HIS A 144 7.46 -20.16 0.33
C HIS A 144 6.64 -19.57 -0.82
N LEU A 145 6.83 -18.33 -1.18
CA LEU A 145 6.01 -17.61 -2.17
C LEU A 145 6.85 -17.02 -3.32
N THR A 146 7.95 -17.69 -3.69
CA THR A 146 8.88 -17.25 -4.73
C THR A 146 8.25 -17.16 -6.12
N HIS A 147 7.21 -17.95 -6.39
CA HIS A 147 6.52 -17.98 -7.69
C HIS A 147 5.29 -17.06 -7.77
N MET A 148 5.06 -16.21 -6.76
CA MET A 148 3.86 -15.37 -6.75
C MET A 148 3.84 -14.33 -7.88
N ASP A 149 5.00 -13.90 -8.35
CA ASP A 149 5.09 -12.96 -9.47
C ASP A 149 4.72 -13.64 -10.78
N ASP A 150 5.18 -14.85 -11.02
CA ASP A 150 4.86 -15.65 -12.20
C ASP A 150 3.36 -15.99 -12.21
N VAL A 151 2.83 -16.45 -11.08
CA VAL A 151 1.40 -16.76 -10.93
C VAL A 151 0.53 -15.52 -11.18
N ALA A 152 0.92 -14.35 -10.65
CA ALA A 152 0.18 -13.12 -10.88
C ALA A 152 0.25 -12.68 -12.35
N HIS A 153 1.42 -12.78 -12.97
CA HIS A 153 1.61 -12.48 -14.38
C HIS A 153 0.73 -13.37 -15.28
N ASP A 154 0.74 -14.67 -15.05
CA ASP A 154 -0.04 -15.64 -15.82
C ASP A 154 -1.54 -15.38 -15.63
N PHE A 155 -1.98 -15.17 -14.40
CA PHE A 155 -3.40 -14.92 -14.10
C PHE A 155 -3.91 -13.62 -14.74
N PHE A 156 -3.22 -12.50 -14.54
CA PHE A 156 -3.66 -11.21 -15.09
C PHE A 156 -3.38 -11.09 -16.60
N GLY A 157 -2.47 -11.88 -17.14
CA GLY A 157 -2.21 -12.00 -18.56
C GLY A 157 -3.24 -12.86 -19.30
N ALA A 158 -4.02 -13.69 -18.61
CA ALA A 158 -5.00 -14.59 -19.19
C ALA A 158 -6.15 -13.83 -19.89
N PRO A 159 -6.69 -14.37 -20.99
CA PRO A 159 -7.82 -13.76 -21.71
C PRO A 159 -9.02 -13.50 -20.82
N GLU A 160 -9.35 -14.42 -19.91
CA GLU A 160 -10.49 -14.34 -19.00
C GLU A 160 -10.36 -13.16 -18.03
N ALA A 161 -9.18 -12.90 -17.53
CA ALA A 161 -8.91 -11.74 -16.65
C ALA A 161 -9.05 -10.42 -17.43
N LYS A 162 -8.53 -10.37 -18.65
CA LYS A 162 -8.66 -9.21 -19.54
C LYS A 162 -10.13 -8.94 -19.90
N ASP A 163 -10.88 -9.98 -20.19
CA ASP A 163 -12.32 -9.85 -20.51
C ASP A 163 -13.12 -9.38 -19.30
N ALA A 164 -12.80 -9.85 -18.09
CA ALA A 164 -13.42 -9.36 -16.86
C ALA A 164 -13.14 -7.86 -16.63
N VAL A 165 -11.90 -7.40 -16.88
CA VAL A 165 -11.56 -5.97 -16.82
C VAL A 165 -12.34 -5.17 -17.85
N LYS A 166 -12.41 -5.63 -19.11
CA LYS A 166 -13.18 -4.97 -20.18
C LYS A 166 -14.66 -4.85 -19.83
N GLN A 167 -15.27 -5.92 -19.31
CA GLN A 167 -16.67 -5.90 -18.87
C GLN A 167 -16.89 -4.89 -17.74
N LYS A 168 -15.97 -4.82 -16.78
CA LYS A 168 -16.04 -3.85 -15.67
C LYS A 168 -15.92 -2.41 -16.17
N VAL A 169 -14.98 -2.14 -17.06
CA VAL A 169 -14.80 -0.83 -17.68
C VAL A 169 -16.05 -0.45 -18.49
N ALA A 170 -16.57 -1.36 -19.32
CA ALA A 170 -17.78 -1.10 -20.11
C ALA A 170 -19.03 -0.80 -19.27
N ALA A 171 -19.08 -1.32 -18.03
CA ALA A 171 -20.19 -1.05 -17.11
C ALA A 171 -20.09 0.32 -16.40
N LEU A 172 -18.89 0.92 -16.35
CA LEU A 172 -18.63 2.14 -15.57
C LEU A 172 -18.35 3.38 -16.42
N PHE A 173 -17.85 3.21 -17.63
CA PHE A 173 -17.40 4.32 -18.48
C PHE A 173 -18.27 4.46 -19.72
N PRO A 174 -18.43 5.68 -20.26
CA PRO A 174 -19.15 5.90 -21.51
C PRO A 174 -18.43 5.23 -22.69
N PRO A 175 -19.17 4.84 -23.77
CA PRO A 175 -18.62 4.05 -24.87
C PRO A 175 -17.36 4.62 -25.53
N HIS A 176 -17.23 5.95 -25.59
CA HIS A 176 -16.07 6.61 -26.21
C HIS A 176 -14.80 6.60 -25.34
N GLU A 177 -14.89 6.15 -24.10
CA GLU A 177 -13.75 6.02 -23.17
C GLU A 177 -13.32 4.57 -22.94
N ILE A 178 -14.16 3.59 -23.31
CA ILE A 178 -13.94 2.17 -23.00
C ILE A 178 -12.59 1.68 -23.56
N GLU A 179 -12.29 1.99 -24.82
CA GLU A 179 -11.06 1.55 -25.47
C GLU A 179 -9.81 2.01 -24.70
N LYS A 180 -9.78 3.26 -24.27
CA LYS A 180 -8.66 3.87 -23.56
C LYS A 180 -8.40 3.29 -22.17
N PHE A 181 -9.43 2.73 -21.53
CA PHE A 181 -9.29 2.10 -20.21
C PHE A 181 -9.13 0.58 -20.30
N THR A 182 -9.10 0.00 -21.50
CA THR A 182 -8.92 -1.44 -21.71
C THR A 182 -7.63 -1.83 -22.42
N GLU A 183 -6.89 -0.84 -22.92
CA GLU A 183 -5.52 -1.01 -23.42
C GLU A 183 -4.51 -1.12 -22.29
#